data_883f65b4c94b586832225d7ee9005ad9
#
_entry.id   883f65b4c94b586832225d7ee9005ad9
#
_cell.length_a   1.000
_cell.length_b   1.000
_cell.length_c   1.000
_cell.angle_alpha   90.00
_cell.angle_beta   90.00
_cell.angle_gamma   90.00
#
_symmetry.space_group_name_H-M   'P 1'
#
loop_
_entity.id
_entity.type
_entity.pdbx_description
1 polymer ?
#
loop_
_entity_poly.entity_id
_entity_poly.type
_entity_poly.pdbx_seq_one_letter_code
_entity_poly.pdbx_strand_id
1 'polypeptide(L)'
;MTRDELERALAELPFRLLRRLARTIAGPSALRMGKRRVIHMIMAEAETNHERIEAAIRTHQAEQEAVAAIPHGPGNTASDPRSGKPADLTTFLAGIGVPEQQPFVPDDWQVEAVEALEQGDVIVSVPTGSGKTYVAVEATRRAMCADRTVVYTSPLKALSNTKYTEFTKIFGAEFVGIITGDRRDNPTAPILIMTTEILRNLLYDAAGGEIDVRLDTLGLVIIDESQFLADPERGVVWEETIIFCPSQARLLLLSASIGNPHELAAWLTSIRPTPCHLVRHHHRSVPLRAGYLHPNGRLSPLFRTVAMPPSPSQAVLHPEAKRLFTMFEEDTLYTRRSG
;
A
#
# COMPACT_ATOMS: atom_id res chain seq x y z
N MET A 1 16.65 -34.35 0.38
CA MET A 1 16.78 -33.31 1.45
C MET A 1 16.64 -33.94 2.81
N THR A 2 17.47 -33.53 3.79
CA THR A 2 17.28 -33.91 5.19
C THR A 2 16.03 -33.23 5.75
N ARG A 3 15.50 -33.70 6.89
CA ARG A 3 14.31 -33.13 7.51
C ARG A 3 14.51 -31.65 7.87
N ASP A 4 15.69 -31.29 8.35
CA ASP A 4 16.04 -29.90 8.72
C ASP A 4 16.20 -29.00 7.50
N GLU A 5 16.73 -29.52 6.39
CA GLU A 5 16.80 -28.79 5.12
C GLU A 5 15.42 -28.53 4.53
N LEU A 6 14.53 -29.51 4.64
CA LEU A 6 13.15 -29.39 4.17
C LEU A 6 12.38 -28.35 4.97
N GLU A 7 12.53 -28.33 6.30
CA GLU A 7 11.87 -27.34 7.16
C GLU A 7 12.36 -25.92 6.88
N ARG A 8 13.67 -25.73 6.67
CA ARG A 8 14.24 -24.43 6.27
C ARG A 8 13.70 -23.98 4.90
N ALA A 9 13.72 -24.85 3.91
CA ALA A 9 13.21 -24.52 2.58
C ALA A 9 11.70 -24.18 2.61
N LEU A 10 10.91 -24.87 3.43
CA LEU A 10 9.50 -24.53 3.64
C LEU A 10 9.34 -23.16 4.35
N ALA A 11 10.22 -22.83 5.28
CA ALA A 11 10.18 -21.54 5.97
C ALA A 11 10.46 -20.34 5.04
N GLU A 12 11.24 -20.55 3.97
CA GLU A 12 11.53 -19.55 2.94
C GLU A 12 10.38 -19.38 1.94
N LEU A 13 9.51 -20.37 1.78
CA LEU A 13 8.38 -20.25 0.85
C LEU A 13 7.41 -19.13 1.26
N PRO A 14 6.84 -18.42 0.26
CA PRO A 14 5.72 -17.53 0.48
C PRO A 14 4.56 -18.24 1.17
N PHE A 15 3.95 -17.59 2.14
CA PHE A 15 2.89 -18.21 2.96
C PHE A 15 1.71 -18.75 2.14
N ARG A 16 1.37 -18.09 1.01
CA ARG A 16 0.35 -18.55 0.08
C ARG A 16 0.68 -19.92 -0.53
N LEU A 17 1.96 -20.14 -0.90
CA LEU A 17 2.40 -21.44 -1.44
C LEU A 17 2.37 -22.52 -0.37
N LEU A 18 2.79 -22.21 0.85
CA LEU A 18 2.68 -23.11 1.98
C LEU A 18 1.23 -23.52 2.25
N ARG A 19 0.29 -22.58 2.26
CA ARG A 19 -1.14 -22.88 2.45
C ARG A 19 -1.72 -23.70 1.30
N ARG A 20 -1.36 -23.39 0.06
CA ARG A 20 -1.78 -24.15 -1.11
C ARG A 20 -1.25 -25.60 -1.04
N LEU A 21 0.02 -25.75 -0.70
CA LEU A 21 0.65 -27.04 -0.52
C LEU A 21 -0.01 -27.85 0.62
N ALA A 22 -0.22 -27.21 1.77
CA ALA A 22 -0.87 -27.80 2.92
C ALA A 22 -2.32 -28.20 2.63
N ARG A 23 -3.07 -27.42 1.87
CA ARG A 23 -4.43 -27.75 1.44
C ARG A 23 -4.43 -29.01 0.57
N THR A 24 -3.45 -29.13 -0.32
CA THR A 24 -3.33 -30.31 -1.21
C THR A 24 -2.93 -31.58 -0.45
N ILE A 25 -2.12 -31.43 0.62
CA ILE A 25 -1.55 -32.54 1.39
C ILE A 25 -2.48 -32.95 2.53
N ALA A 26 -3.00 -31.98 3.30
CA ALA A 26 -3.71 -32.21 4.57
C ALA A 26 -5.14 -31.67 4.59
N GLY A 27 -5.64 -31.17 3.45
CA GLY A 27 -7.04 -30.76 3.29
C GLY A 27 -7.36 -29.32 3.72
N PRO A 28 -8.67 -28.93 3.73
CA PRO A 28 -9.11 -27.56 3.88
C PRO A 28 -8.82 -26.90 5.23
N SER A 29 -8.60 -27.69 6.28
CA SER A 29 -8.28 -27.19 7.63
C SER A 29 -6.99 -26.38 7.68
N ALA A 30 -6.05 -26.62 6.77
CA ALA A 30 -4.80 -25.90 6.62
C ALA A 30 -4.96 -24.41 6.33
N LEU A 31 -6.09 -24.01 5.76
CA LEU A 31 -6.37 -22.63 5.38
C LEU A 31 -6.54 -21.67 6.56
N ARG A 32 -6.79 -22.19 7.76
CA ARG A 32 -7.04 -21.41 8.98
C ARG A 32 -5.85 -21.33 9.93
N MET A 33 -4.70 -21.86 9.53
CA MET A 33 -3.52 -21.98 10.40
C MET A 33 -2.46 -20.93 10.09
N GLY A 34 -1.75 -20.46 11.11
CA GLY A 34 -0.58 -19.60 10.96
C GLY A 34 0.61 -20.33 10.36
N LYS A 35 1.61 -19.57 9.85
CA LYS A 35 2.75 -20.11 9.06
C LYS A 35 3.45 -21.28 9.73
N ARG A 36 3.77 -21.18 11.03
CA ARG A 36 4.45 -22.24 11.79
C ARG A 36 3.64 -23.54 11.86
N ARG A 37 2.33 -23.43 12.12
CA ARG A 37 1.43 -24.60 12.17
C ARG A 37 1.28 -25.27 10.80
N VAL A 38 1.22 -24.46 9.73
CA VAL A 38 1.17 -24.96 8.35
C VAL A 38 2.45 -25.72 8.01
N ILE A 39 3.62 -25.19 8.35
CA ILE A 39 4.91 -25.89 8.15
C ILE A 39 4.93 -27.20 8.94
N HIS A 40 4.55 -27.16 10.20
CA HIS A 40 4.52 -28.37 11.05
C HIS A 40 3.58 -29.43 10.48
N MET A 41 2.45 -29.05 9.94
CA MET A 41 1.48 -29.96 9.32
C MET A 41 2.02 -30.55 8.01
N ILE A 42 2.69 -29.75 7.16
CA ILE A 42 3.36 -30.24 5.95
C ILE A 42 4.47 -31.22 6.33
N MET A 43 5.23 -30.90 7.37
CA MET A 43 6.32 -31.78 7.88
C MET A 43 5.81 -33.08 8.45
N ALA A 44 4.62 -33.12 9.06
CA ALA A 44 4.00 -34.33 9.56
C ALA A 44 3.62 -35.30 8.42
N GLU A 45 3.28 -34.75 7.25
CA GLU A 45 2.89 -35.53 6.06
C GLU A 45 4.04 -35.66 5.04
N ALA A 46 5.26 -35.25 5.40
CA ALA A 46 6.39 -35.14 4.49
C ALA A 46 6.83 -36.53 3.93
N GLU A 47 6.75 -37.58 4.72
CA GLU A 47 7.14 -38.91 4.27
C GLU A 47 6.27 -39.43 3.12
N THR A 48 4.96 -39.16 3.17
CA THR A 48 3.99 -39.58 2.16
C THR A 48 3.94 -38.67 0.94
N ASN A 49 4.29 -37.41 1.10
CA ASN A 49 4.16 -36.36 0.07
C ASN A 49 5.49 -35.73 -0.34
N HIS A 50 6.62 -36.36 -0.10
CA HIS A 50 7.97 -35.87 -0.31
C HIS A 50 8.19 -35.26 -1.71
N GLU A 51 7.83 -36.01 -2.76
CA GLU A 51 7.98 -35.57 -4.15
C GLU A 51 7.19 -34.29 -4.47
N ARG A 52 5.97 -34.17 -3.92
CA ARG A 52 5.12 -32.95 -4.13
C ARG A 52 5.68 -31.75 -3.44
N ILE A 53 6.22 -31.92 -2.24
CA ILE A 53 6.83 -30.86 -1.46
C ILE A 53 8.10 -30.35 -2.15
N GLU A 54 8.98 -31.28 -2.56
CA GLU A 54 10.19 -30.91 -3.29
C GLU A 54 9.91 -30.29 -4.66
N ALA A 55 8.88 -30.76 -5.38
CA ALA A 55 8.47 -30.15 -6.64
C ALA A 55 8.01 -28.68 -6.44
N ALA A 56 7.24 -28.40 -5.39
CA ALA A 56 6.80 -27.05 -5.08
C ALA A 56 7.97 -26.12 -4.71
N ILE A 57 8.94 -26.62 -3.94
CA ILE A 57 10.16 -25.86 -3.58
C ILE A 57 10.99 -25.58 -4.84
N ARG A 58 11.25 -26.60 -5.68
CA ARG A 58 12.01 -26.45 -6.92
C ARG A 58 11.36 -25.47 -7.91
N THR A 59 10.03 -25.55 -8.05
CA THR A 59 9.30 -24.61 -8.92
C THR A 59 9.48 -23.18 -8.45
N HIS A 60 9.37 -22.94 -7.15
CA HIS A 60 9.57 -21.58 -6.61
C HIS A 60 11.00 -21.08 -6.76
N GLN A 61 12.00 -21.95 -6.54
CA GLN A 61 13.42 -21.60 -6.76
C GLN A 61 13.70 -21.31 -8.24
N ALA A 62 13.17 -22.11 -9.16
CA ALA A 62 13.30 -21.88 -10.60
C ALA A 62 12.61 -20.57 -11.05
N GLU A 63 11.45 -20.21 -10.45
CA GLU A 63 10.81 -18.94 -10.69
C GLU A 63 11.66 -17.76 -10.20
N GLN A 64 12.31 -17.88 -9.05
CA GLN A 64 13.23 -16.86 -8.53
C GLN A 64 14.49 -16.74 -9.40
N GLU A 65 15.07 -17.85 -9.85
CA GLU A 65 16.21 -17.84 -10.76
C GLU A 65 15.86 -17.29 -12.14
N ALA A 66 14.67 -17.60 -12.66
CA ALA A 66 14.17 -17.06 -13.93
C ALA A 66 13.95 -15.54 -13.85
N VAL A 67 13.48 -15.03 -12.72
CA VAL A 67 13.34 -13.58 -12.47
C VAL A 67 14.72 -12.92 -12.37
N ALA A 68 15.70 -13.58 -11.75
CA ALA A 68 17.07 -13.09 -11.65
C ALA A 68 17.85 -13.17 -12.97
N ALA A 69 17.46 -14.09 -13.87
CA ALA A 69 18.11 -14.34 -15.15
C ALA A 69 17.56 -13.50 -16.33
N ILE A 70 16.56 -12.63 -16.11
CA ILE A 70 16.10 -11.70 -17.16
C ILE A 70 17.25 -10.74 -17.47
N PRO A 71 17.86 -10.79 -18.69
CA PRO A 71 18.94 -9.89 -19.00
C PRO A 71 18.40 -8.46 -18.98
N HIS A 72 19.00 -7.62 -18.16
CA HIS A 72 18.78 -6.19 -18.19
C HIS A 72 19.16 -5.72 -19.59
N GLY A 73 18.19 -5.36 -20.42
CA GLY A 73 18.45 -4.73 -21.69
C GLY A 73 19.34 -3.52 -21.48
N PRO A 74 20.30 -3.24 -22.38
CA PRO A 74 21.23 -2.13 -22.22
C PRO A 74 20.41 -0.86 -22.03
N GLY A 75 20.67 -0.15 -20.93
CA GLY A 75 20.08 1.15 -20.67
C GLY A 75 20.29 2.04 -21.90
N ASN A 76 19.22 2.57 -22.44
CA ASN A 76 19.23 3.40 -23.63
C ASN A 76 19.84 4.77 -23.29
N THR A 77 21.18 4.80 -23.15
CA THR A 77 22.01 6.01 -23.09
C THR A 77 22.43 6.44 -24.51
N ALA A 78 21.47 6.50 -25.42
CA ALA A 78 21.68 7.15 -26.69
C ALA A 78 20.94 8.49 -26.67
N SER A 79 21.68 9.54 -26.27
CA SER A 79 21.29 10.91 -26.58
C SER A 79 21.31 11.06 -28.10
N ASP A 80 20.11 11.08 -28.73
CA ASP A 80 19.96 11.44 -30.14
C ASP A 80 20.35 12.93 -30.30
N PRO A 81 21.43 13.23 -31.00
CA PRO A 81 21.90 14.62 -31.17
C PRO A 81 20.96 15.47 -32.03
N ARG A 82 19.87 14.88 -32.59
CA ARG A 82 18.90 15.56 -33.46
C ARG A 82 17.65 16.03 -32.72
N SER A 83 17.42 15.65 -31.48
CA SER A 83 16.31 16.18 -30.67
C SER A 83 16.77 17.48 -30.02
N GLY A 84 16.48 18.62 -30.60
CA GLY A 84 16.75 19.95 -30.04
C GLY A 84 15.93 20.23 -28.76
N LYS A 85 15.98 19.33 -27.80
CA LYS A 85 15.42 19.53 -26.46
C LYS A 85 16.35 20.47 -25.72
N PRO A 86 15.82 21.53 -25.10
CA PRO A 86 16.63 22.38 -24.23
C PRO A 86 17.35 21.54 -23.17
N ALA A 87 18.62 21.86 -22.91
CA ALA A 87 19.44 21.16 -21.90
C ALA A 87 18.72 21.04 -20.54
N ASP A 88 17.96 22.07 -20.17
CA ASP A 88 17.14 22.12 -18.94
C ASP A 88 16.02 21.06 -18.93
N LEU A 89 15.40 20.81 -20.07
CA LEU A 89 14.35 19.79 -20.17
C LEU A 89 14.96 18.37 -20.06
N THR A 90 16.14 18.15 -20.63
CA THR A 90 16.86 16.88 -20.49
C THR A 90 17.21 16.62 -19.04
N THR A 91 17.71 17.64 -18.33
CA THR A 91 18.01 17.55 -16.90
C THR A 91 16.73 17.36 -16.07
N PHE A 92 15.63 18.04 -16.43
CA PHE A 92 14.34 17.88 -15.77
C PHE A 92 13.78 16.47 -15.93
N LEU A 93 13.94 15.86 -17.10
CA LEU A 93 13.49 14.51 -17.38
C LEU A 93 14.48 13.43 -16.91
N ALA A 94 15.71 13.79 -16.60
CA ALA A 94 16.70 12.84 -16.11
C ALA A 94 16.22 12.13 -14.83
N GLY A 95 16.27 10.80 -14.84
CA GLY A 95 15.76 9.97 -13.75
C GLY A 95 14.23 9.90 -13.66
N ILE A 96 13.48 10.46 -14.64
CA ILE A 96 12.06 10.16 -14.82
C ILE A 96 11.96 8.95 -15.72
N GLY A 97 11.48 7.85 -15.21
CA GLY A 97 11.35 6.59 -15.93
C GLY A 97 11.13 5.43 -14.96
N VAL A 98 11.21 4.22 -15.48
CA VAL A 98 11.18 3.02 -14.65
C VAL A 98 12.50 2.98 -13.88
N PRO A 99 12.49 3.06 -12.53
CA PRO A 99 13.72 2.93 -11.75
C PRO A 99 14.34 1.55 -11.99
N GLU A 100 15.67 1.46 -11.90
CA GLU A 100 16.35 0.16 -11.87
C GLU A 100 15.70 -0.71 -10.80
N GLN A 101 15.42 -1.96 -11.14
CA GLN A 101 14.86 -2.93 -10.20
C GLN A 101 15.92 -3.25 -9.15
N GLN A 102 15.88 -2.55 -8.05
CA GLN A 102 16.66 -2.89 -6.87
C GLN A 102 15.80 -3.75 -5.92
N PRO A 103 16.42 -4.66 -5.16
CA PRO A 103 15.70 -5.37 -4.10
C PRO A 103 14.98 -4.36 -3.21
N PHE A 104 13.69 -4.59 -2.95
CA PHE A 104 12.94 -3.71 -2.08
C PHE A 104 13.45 -3.83 -0.64
N VAL A 105 13.88 -2.72 -0.08
CA VAL A 105 14.25 -2.58 1.33
C VAL A 105 13.23 -1.61 1.95
N PRO A 106 12.54 -2.01 3.02
CA PRO A 106 11.61 -1.10 3.69
C PRO A 106 12.35 0.05 4.36
N ASP A 107 11.74 1.23 4.32
CA ASP A 107 12.22 2.39 5.08
C ASP A 107 12.04 2.16 6.59
N ASP A 108 12.89 2.78 7.41
CA ASP A 108 12.86 2.63 8.89
C ASP A 108 11.46 2.95 9.47
N TRP A 109 10.79 4.00 8.98
CA TRP A 109 9.45 4.37 9.42
C TRP A 109 8.39 3.29 9.08
N GLN A 110 8.59 2.52 7.98
CA GLN A 110 7.69 1.43 7.62
C GLN A 110 7.83 0.26 8.60
N VAL A 111 9.07 -0.04 8.99
CA VAL A 111 9.37 -1.06 10.00
C VAL A 111 8.80 -0.63 11.35
N GLU A 112 9.08 0.60 11.78
CA GLU A 112 8.54 1.21 13.02
C GLU A 112 7.02 1.11 13.09
N ALA A 113 6.31 1.47 12.00
CA ALA A 113 4.86 1.42 11.96
C ALA A 113 4.29 0.00 12.12
N VAL A 114 4.94 -1.00 11.52
CA VAL A 114 4.52 -2.40 11.62
C VAL A 114 4.81 -2.97 13.03
N GLU A 115 5.92 -2.59 13.64
CA GLU A 115 6.27 -3.03 15.00
C GLU A 115 5.39 -2.37 16.05
N ALA A 116 5.06 -1.08 15.89
CA ALA A 116 4.17 -0.36 16.80
C ALA A 116 2.76 -0.97 16.87
N LEU A 117 2.27 -1.59 15.76
CA LEU A 117 0.97 -2.28 15.75
C LEU A 117 0.90 -3.49 16.72
N GLU A 118 2.02 -4.07 17.11
CA GLU A 118 2.04 -5.13 18.12
C GLU A 118 1.70 -4.58 19.51
N GLN A 119 1.99 -3.30 19.76
CA GLN A 119 1.83 -2.65 21.04
C GLN A 119 0.51 -1.87 21.16
N GLY A 120 -0.01 -1.34 20.05
CA GLY A 120 -1.21 -0.50 20.07
C GLY A 120 -1.76 -0.17 18.69
N ASP A 121 -2.64 0.82 18.67
CA ASP A 121 -3.12 1.41 17.42
C ASP A 121 -2.03 2.30 16.81
N VAL A 122 -2.04 2.49 15.48
CA VAL A 122 -1.01 3.27 14.79
C VAL A 122 -1.61 4.26 13.80
N ILE A 123 -1.14 5.49 13.87
CA ILE A 123 -1.36 6.52 12.84
C ILE A 123 -0.08 6.68 12.04
N VAL A 124 -0.16 6.50 10.73
CA VAL A 124 0.92 6.77 9.78
C VAL A 124 0.61 8.03 9.00
N SER A 125 1.37 9.10 9.26
CA SER A 125 1.24 10.38 8.56
C SER A 125 2.48 10.63 7.70
N VAL A 126 2.42 10.19 6.43
CA VAL A 126 3.54 10.27 5.47
C VAL A 126 3.03 10.69 4.10
N PRO A 127 3.83 11.39 3.28
CA PRO A 127 3.40 11.90 1.99
C PRO A 127 2.86 10.80 1.05
N THR A 128 2.05 11.20 0.06
CA THR A 128 1.60 10.29 -1.01
C THR A 128 2.81 9.76 -1.78
N GLY A 129 2.80 8.47 -2.13
CA GLY A 129 3.92 7.82 -2.85
C GLY A 129 5.10 7.39 -1.98
N SER A 130 5.02 7.53 -0.64
CA SER A 130 6.07 7.05 0.28
C SER A 130 5.99 5.56 0.62
N GLY A 131 5.08 4.78 0.03
CA GLY A 131 5.00 3.34 0.26
C GLY A 131 4.14 2.91 1.46
N LYS A 132 3.10 3.68 1.85
CA LYS A 132 2.11 3.29 2.89
C LYS A 132 1.53 1.89 2.68
N THR A 133 1.35 1.49 1.42
CA THR A 133 0.82 0.17 1.06
C THR A 133 1.67 -0.98 1.60
N TYR A 134 2.99 -0.81 1.71
CA TYR A 134 3.85 -1.82 2.33
C TYR A 134 3.46 -2.08 3.78
N VAL A 135 3.23 -1.02 4.56
CA VAL A 135 2.82 -1.15 5.98
C VAL A 135 1.49 -1.90 6.07
N ALA A 136 0.51 -1.55 5.22
CA ALA A 136 -0.78 -2.24 5.16
C ALA A 136 -0.63 -3.73 4.81
N VAL A 137 0.18 -4.06 3.81
CA VAL A 137 0.42 -5.44 3.37
C VAL A 137 1.12 -6.25 4.45
N GLU A 138 2.16 -5.69 5.09
CA GLU A 138 2.90 -6.40 6.12
C GLU A 138 2.07 -6.57 7.41
N ALA A 139 1.33 -5.55 7.82
CA ALA A 139 0.38 -5.65 8.92
C ALA A 139 -0.69 -6.72 8.66
N THR A 140 -1.24 -6.75 7.43
CA THR A 140 -2.19 -7.80 7.02
C THR A 140 -1.55 -9.19 7.10
N ARG A 141 -0.31 -9.34 6.64
CA ARG A 141 0.42 -10.62 6.68
C ARG A 141 0.60 -11.11 8.12
N ARG A 142 0.99 -10.21 9.04
CA ARG A 142 1.14 -10.54 10.47
C ARG A 142 -0.19 -10.93 11.11
N ALA A 143 -1.25 -10.18 10.85
CA ALA A 143 -2.58 -10.50 11.37
C ALA A 143 -3.08 -11.86 10.87
N MET A 144 -2.91 -12.17 9.59
CA MET A 144 -3.25 -13.48 9.04
C MET A 144 -2.42 -14.62 9.65
N CYS A 145 -1.14 -14.38 9.95
CA CYS A 145 -0.31 -15.37 10.63
C CYS A 145 -0.80 -15.67 12.06
N ALA A 146 -1.51 -14.74 12.66
CA ALA A 146 -2.15 -14.88 13.95
C ALA A 146 -3.61 -15.38 13.89
N ASP A 147 -4.05 -15.88 12.71
CA ASP A 147 -5.42 -16.32 12.42
C ASP A 147 -6.50 -15.25 12.66
N ARG A 148 -6.13 -13.97 12.42
CA ARG A 148 -7.04 -12.83 12.56
C ARG A 148 -7.58 -12.37 11.20
N THR A 149 -8.82 -11.97 11.20
CA THR A 149 -9.46 -11.29 10.05
C THR A 149 -8.96 -9.86 9.94
N VAL A 150 -8.80 -9.38 8.73
CA VAL A 150 -8.36 -8.03 8.41
C VAL A 150 -9.40 -7.33 7.56
N VAL A 151 -9.75 -6.11 7.93
CA VAL A 151 -10.59 -5.23 7.12
C VAL A 151 -9.75 -4.05 6.65
N TYR A 152 -9.71 -3.83 5.33
CA TYR A 152 -9.10 -2.66 4.71
C TYR A 152 -10.20 -1.76 4.18
N THR A 153 -10.24 -0.51 4.64
CA THR A 153 -11.22 0.47 4.16
C THR A 153 -10.59 1.59 3.37
N SER A 154 -11.34 2.12 2.41
CA SER A 154 -11.00 3.32 1.67
C SER A 154 -12.22 4.20 1.44
N PRO A 155 -12.05 5.52 1.21
CA PRO A 155 -13.17 6.46 1.11
C PRO A 155 -14.00 6.33 -0.17
N LEU A 156 -13.50 5.64 -1.19
CA LEU A 156 -14.10 5.59 -2.52
C LEU A 156 -14.12 4.15 -3.06
N LYS A 157 -15.22 3.76 -3.70
CA LYS A 157 -15.38 2.45 -4.37
C LYS A 157 -14.24 2.16 -5.38
N ALA A 158 -13.82 3.16 -6.15
CA ALA A 158 -12.74 3.00 -7.12
C ALA A 158 -11.42 2.61 -6.46
N LEU A 159 -11.10 3.21 -5.31
CA LEU A 159 -9.92 2.85 -4.52
C LEU A 159 -10.06 1.44 -3.92
N SER A 160 -11.24 1.08 -3.41
CA SER A 160 -11.52 -0.27 -2.91
C SER A 160 -11.30 -1.32 -4.00
N ASN A 161 -11.78 -1.09 -5.23
CA ASN A 161 -11.56 -2.00 -6.36
C ASN A 161 -10.08 -2.15 -6.72
N THR A 162 -9.34 -1.05 -6.71
CA THR A 162 -7.88 -1.06 -6.96
C THR A 162 -7.16 -1.87 -5.88
N LYS A 163 -7.49 -1.63 -4.61
CA LYS A 163 -6.91 -2.36 -3.48
C LYS A 163 -7.30 -3.83 -3.47
N TYR A 164 -8.52 -4.16 -3.83
CA TYR A 164 -8.95 -5.54 -4.02
C TYR A 164 -8.07 -6.26 -5.04
N THR A 165 -7.84 -5.66 -6.21
CA THR A 165 -6.98 -6.23 -7.24
C THR A 165 -5.53 -6.38 -6.76
N GLU A 166 -5.00 -5.39 -6.04
CA GLU A 166 -3.65 -5.42 -5.49
C GLU A 166 -3.50 -6.53 -4.44
N PHE A 167 -4.40 -6.58 -3.46
CA PHE A 167 -4.36 -7.58 -2.39
C PHE A 167 -4.60 -9.00 -2.91
N THR A 168 -5.48 -9.15 -3.90
CA THR A 168 -5.69 -10.45 -4.56
C THR A 168 -4.42 -10.98 -5.23
N LYS A 169 -3.63 -10.11 -5.86
CA LYS A 169 -2.33 -10.49 -6.45
C LYS A 169 -1.31 -10.91 -5.37
N ILE A 170 -1.32 -10.27 -4.21
CA ILE A 170 -0.35 -10.50 -3.14
C ILE A 170 -0.72 -11.73 -2.29
N PHE A 171 -1.99 -11.88 -1.93
CA PHE A 171 -2.46 -12.87 -0.97
C PHE A 171 -3.17 -14.07 -1.59
N GLY A 172 -3.69 -13.93 -2.82
CA GLY A 172 -4.51 -14.91 -3.51
C GLY A 172 -6.00 -14.58 -3.45
N ALA A 173 -6.74 -14.92 -4.51
CA ALA A 173 -8.17 -14.59 -4.64
C ALA A 173 -9.04 -15.28 -3.57
N GLU A 174 -8.62 -16.45 -3.11
CA GLU A 174 -9.31 -17.22 -2.08
C GLU A 174 -9.26 -16.56 -0.69
N PHE A 175 -8.30 -15.65 -0.45
CA PHE A 175 -8.12 -14.97 0.85
C PHE A 175 -8.66 -13.56 0.88
N VAL A 176 -9.08 -13.02 -0.25
CA VAL A 176 -9.50 -11.63 -0.36
C VAL A 176 -10.94 -11.55 -0.82
N GLY A 177 -11.74 -10.81 -0.08
CA GLY A 177 -13.11 -10.46 -0.44
C GLY A 177 -13.26 -8.95 -0.63
N ILE A 178 -14.34 -8.54 -1.29
CA ILE A 178 -14.72 -7.14 -1.45
C ILE A 178 -16.18 -6.95 -1.16
N ILE A 179 -16.48 -5.89 -0.39
CA ILE A 179 -17.86 -5.48 -0.07
C ILE A 179 -17.97 -3.98 -0.32
N THR A 180 -18.76 -3.62 -1.32
CA THR A 180 -19.12 -2.23 -1.64
C THR A 180 -20.64 -2.14 -1.83
N GLY A 181 -21.20 -0.95 -2.00
CA GLY A 181 -22.63 -0.80 -2.16
C GLY A 181 -23.24 -1.55 -3.36
N ASP A 182 -22.42 -1.92 -4.34
CA ASP A 182 -22.80 -2.57 -5.59
C ASP A 182 -22.10 -3.92 -5.84
N ARG A 183 -21.21 -4.33 -4.95
CA ARG A 183 -20.42 -5.56 -5.13
C ARG A 183 -20.19 -6.29 -3.81
N ARG A 184 -20.42 -7.60 -3.81
CA ARG A 184 -20.18 -8.47 -2.64
C ARG A 184 -19.60 -9.81 -3.10
N ASP A 185 -18.27 -9.89 -3.16
CA ASP A 185 -17.54 -11.10 -3.54
C ASP A 185 -16.76 -11.64 -2.36
N ASN A 186 -16.83 -12.94 -2.11
CA ASN A 186 -16.13 -13.66 -1.05
C ASN A 186 -16.22 -12.98 0.35
N PRO A 187 -17.44 -12.71 0.88
CA PRO A 187 -17.63 -11.90 2.09
C PRO A 187 -17.13 -12.59 3.37
N THR A 188 -16.80 -13.88 3.32
CA THR A 188 -16.24 -14.65 4.43
C THR A 188 -14.71 -14.78 4.37
N ALA A 189 -14.08 -14.09 3.42
CA ALA A 189 -12.61 -14.10 3.29
C ALA A 189 -11.93 -13.52 4.54
N PRO A 190 -10.71 -13.99 4.87
CA PRO A 190 -9.97 -13.46 6.01
C PRO A 190 -9.47 -12.02 5.79
N ILE A 191 -9.41 -11.55 4.55
CA ILE A 191 -9.10 -10.15 4.19
C ILE A 191 -10.31 -9.59 3.46
N LEU A 192 -10.91 -8.56 4.01
CA LEU A 192 -12.06 -7.88 3.41
C LEU A 192 -11.70 -6.46 3.02
N ILE A 193 -11.91 -6.12 1.76
CA ILE A 193 -11.76 -4.76 1.24
C ILE A 193 -13.15 -4.15 1.15
N MET A 194 -13.33 -2.95 1.70
CA MET A 194 -14.64 -2.29 1.67
C MET A 194 -14.51 -0.76 1.75
N THR A 195 -15.61 -0.05 1.53
CA THR A 195 -15.64 1.37 1.85
C THR A 195 -15.86 1.58 3.35
N THR A 196 -15.44 2.74 3.87
CA THR A 196 -15.55 3.04 5.31
C THR A 196 -17.01 3.06 5.75
N GLU A 197 -17.92 3.53 4.91
CA GLU A 197 -19.37 3.52 5.17
C GLU A 197 -19.92 2.10 5.34
N ILE A 198 -19.45 1.14 4.55
CA ILE A 198 -19.86 -0.26 4.68
C ILE A 198 -19.35 -0.83 5.99
N LEU A 199 -18.10 -0.60 6.35
CA LEU A 199 -17.60 -1.06 7.65
C LEU A 199 -18.40 -0.46 8.81
N ARG A 200 -18.64 0.87 8.78
CA ARG A 200 -19.44 1.53 9.81
C ARG A 200 -20.82 0.86 9.96
N ASN A 201 -21.52 0.59 8.85
CA ASN A 201 -22.82 -0.07 8.88
C ASN A 201 -22.73 -1.47 9.47
N LEU A 202 -21.74 -2.28 9.06
CA LEU A 202 -21.50 -3.61 9.61
C LEU A 202 -21.24 -3.59 11.12
N LEU A 203 -20.46 -2.61 11.61
CA LEU A 203 -20.22 -2.45 13.03
C LEU A 203 -21.46 -2.05 13.81
N TYR A 204 -22.35 -1.26 13.20
CA TYR A 204 -23.64 -0.89 13.74
C TYR A 204 -24.57 -2.11 13.85
N ASP A 205 -24.69 -2.89 12.78
CA ASP A 205 -25.52 -4.09 12.70
C ASP A 205 -25.00 -5.19 13.64
N ALA A 206 -23.67 -5.23 13.88
CA ALA A 206 -23.03 -6.12 14.86
C ALA A 206 -23.56 -5.91 16.26
N ALA A 207 -23.80 -4.67 16.65
CA ALA A 207 -24.40 -4.33 17.93
C ALA A 207 -25.84 -4.83 18.03
N GLY A 208 -26.52 -5.05 16.89
CA GLY A 208 -27.88 -5.59 16.77
C GLY A 208 -28.00 -7.11 16.63
N GLY A 209 -26.90 -7.83 16.41
CA GLY A 209 -26.87 -9.30 16.33
C GLY A 209 -27.10 -9.92 14.95
N GLU A 210 -27.21 -9.14 13.87
CA GLU A 210 -27.41 -9.62 12.50
C GLU A 210 -26.15 -9.45 11.65
N ILE A 211 -25.22 -10.44 11.60
CA ILE A 211 -24.06 -10.31 10.71
C ILE A 211 -23.58 -11.61 10.08
N ASP A 212 -23.40 -11.51 8.75
CA ASP A 212 -22.72 -12.51 7.90
C ASP A 212 -21.18 -12.35 7.85
N VAL A 213 -20.61 -11.35 8.50
CA VAL A 213 -19.17 -11.05 8.49
C VAL A 213 -18.56 -11.42 9.83
N ARG A 214 -17.43 -12.13 9.83
CA ARG A 214 -16.75 -12.56 11.05
C ARG A 214 -16.03 -11.40 11.73
N LEU A 215 -16.74 -10.69 12.60
CA LEU A 215 -16.15 -9.65 13.44
C LEU A 215 -15.55 -10.20 14.74
N ASP A 216 -15.89 -11.42 15.13
CA ASP A 216 -15.37 -12.13 16.30
C ASP A 216 -13.84 -12.40 16.19
N THR A 217 -13.37 -12.64 14.98
CA THR A 217 -11.94 -12.86 14.69
C THR A 217 -11.23 -11.61 14.16
N LEU A 218 -11.92 -10.45 14.10
CA LEU A 218 -11.34 -9.21 13.60
C LEU A 218 -10.16 -8.78 14.47
N GLY A 219 -8.97 -8.73 13.86
CA GLY A 219 -7.72 -8.39 14.54
C GLY A 219 -7.07 -7.12 14.03
N LEU A 220 -7.43 -6.67 12.82
CA LEU A 220 -6.86 -5.47 12.23
C LEU A 220 -7.87 -4.75 11.35
N VAL A 221 -8.02 -3.45 11.56
CA VAL A 221 -8.76 -2.54 10.68
C VAL A 221 -7.79 -1.50 10.13
N ILE A 222 -7.65 -1.46 8.80
CA ILE A 222 -6.84 -0.49 8.09
C ILE A 222 -7.78 0.57 7.52
N ILE A 223 -7.58 1.82 7.93
CA ILE A 223 -8.34 2.97 7.46
C ILE A 223 -7.43 3.79 6.55
N ASP A 224 -7.56 3.60 5.25
CA ASP A 224 -6.79 4.36 4.26
C ASP A 224 -7.41 5.73 4.01
N GLU A 225 -6.56 6.70 3.64
CA GLU A 225 -6.93 8.10 3.44
C GLU A 225 -7.63 8.69 4.67
N SER A 226 -7.11 8.41 5.86
CA SER A 226 -7.74 8.82 7.15
C SER A 226 -7.82 10.34 7.37
N GLN A 227 -7.25 11.18 6.48
CA GLN A 227 -7.48 12.63 6.49
C GLN A 227 -8.94 13.00 6.24
N PHE A 228 -9.78 12.09 5.70
CA PHE A 228 -11.24 12.30 5.59
C PHE A 228 -11.95 12.42 6.95
N LEU A 229 -11.30 12.09 8.06
CA LEU A 229 -11.77 12.46 9.40
C LEU A 229 -12.03 13.96 9.55
N ALA A 230 -11.28 14.81 8.85
CA ALA A 230 -11.46 16.25 8.86
C ALA A 230 -12.51 16.76 7.85
N ASP A 231 -13.16 15.87 7.09
CA ASP A 231 -14.21 16.25 6.14
C ASP A 231 -15.49 16.65 6.87
N PRO A 232 -16.03 17.88 6.64
CA PRO A 232 -17.20 18.38 7.37
C PRO A 232 -18.48 17.57 7.19
N GLU A 233 -18.63 16.90 6.03
CA GLU A 233 -19.85 16.14 5.69
C GLU A 233 -19.70 14.65 6.01
N ARG A 234 -18.49 14.11 5.84
CA ARG A 234 -18.23 12.67 5.89
C ARG A 234 -17.42 12.23 7.11
N GLY A 235 -16.74 13.14 7.81
CA GLY A 235 -15.84 12.81 8.92
C GLY A 235 -16.48 11.97 10.01
N VAL A 236 -17.77 12.21 10.30
CA VAL A 236 -18.57 11.44 11.28
C VAL A 236 -18.54 9.93 11.00
N VAL A 237 -18.51 9.51 9.72
CA VAL A 237 -18.45 8.08 9.36
C VAL A 237 -17.15 7.45 9.83
N TRP A 238 -16.04 8.16 9.72
CA TRP A 238 -14.72 7.69 10.20
C TRP A 238 -14.67 7.66 11.73
N GLU A 239 -15.21 8.69 12.39
CA GLU A 239 -15.27 8.74 13.86
C GLU A 239 -16.12 7.59 14.40
N GLU A 240 -17.31 7.36 13.86
CA GLU A 240 -18.17 6.24 14.25
C GLU A 240 -17.48 4.88 13.99
N THR A 241 -16.81 4.72 12.84
CA THR A 241 -16.07 3.50 12.54
C THR A 241 -15.01 3.21 13.58
N ILE A 242 -14.27 4.24 14.02
CA ILE A 242 -13.23 4.12 15.06
C ILE A 242 -13.85 3.78 16.43
N ILE A 243 -14.93 4.47 16.80
CA ILE A 243 -15.61 4.29 18.09
C ILE A 243 -16.22 2.89 18.21
N PHE A 244 -16.89 2.41 17.14
CA PHE A 244 -17.55 1.09 17.14
C PHE A 244 -16.60 -0.07 16.83
N CYS A 245 -15.36 0.22 16.40
CA CYS A 245 -14.38 -0.84 16.15
C CYS A 245 -14.11 -1.65 17.42
N PRO A 246 -14.24 -3.00 17.36
CA PRO A 246 -14.00 -3.87 18.51
C PRO A 246 -12.64 -3.62 19.15
N SER A 247 -12.61 -3.62 20.47
CA SER A 247 -11.39 -3.30 21.25
C SER A 247 -10.24 -4.28 21.01
N GLN A 248 -10.53 -5.52 20.62
CA GLN A 248 -9.52 -6.52 20.30
C GLN A 248 -8.87 -6.30 18.91
N ALA A 249 -9.50 -5.53 18.02
CA ALA A 249 -8.92 -5.19 16.72
C ALA A 249 -7.97 -4.00 16.84
N ARG A 250 -6.81 -4.07 16.24
CA ARG A 250 -5.89 -2.94 16.09
C ARG A 250 -6.35 -2.03 14.96
N LEU A 251 -6.15 -0.72 15.15
CA LEU A 251 -6.39 0.27 14.12
C LEU A 251 -5.07 0.71 13.49
N LEU A 252 -5.02 0.68 12.16
CA LEU A 252 -3.95 1.27 11.36
C LEU A 252 -4.55 2.38 10.49
N LEU A 253 -4.31 3.63 10.86
CA LEU A 253 -4.76 4.80 10.11
C LEU A 253 -3.63 5.25 9.17
N LEU A 254 -3.89 5.23 7.87
CA LEU A 254 -2.95 5.66 6.84
C LEU A 254 -3.40 7.00 6.26
N SER A 255 -2.50 7.98 6.24
CA SER A 255 -2.80 9.32 5.73
C SER A 255 -1.62 9.94 4.99
N ALA A 256 -1.93 10.77 4.00
CA ALA A 256 -0.94 11.61 3.34
C ALA A 256 -0.56 12.84 4.17
N SER A 257 -1.53 13.42 4.89
CA SER A 257 -1.34 14.57 5.77
C SER A 257 -2.52 14.69 6.72
N ILE A 258 -2.22 14.78 8.02
CA ILE A 258 -3.19 15.10 9.06
C ILE A 258 -2.72 16.42 9.67
N GLY A 259 -3.64 17.39 9.80
CA GLY A 259 -3.31 18.72 10.32
C GLY A 259 -2.84 18.68 11.79
N ASN A 260 -3.49 17.86 12.60
CA ASN A 260 -3.27 17.71 14.04
C ASN A 260 -3.10 16.25 14.48
N PRO A 261 -2.09 15.52 13.98
CA PRO A 261 -1.98 14.08 14.21
C PRO A 261 -1.74 13.70 15.68
N HIS A 262 -1.14 14.60 16.48
CA HIS A 262 -0.94 14.36 17.91
C HIS A 262 -2.25 14.41 18.70
N GLU A 263 -3.17 15.31 18.35
CA GLU A 263 -4.50 15.37 18.98
C GLU A 263 -5.32 14.12 18.63
N LEU A 264 -5.25 13.69 17.36
CA LEU A 264 -5.90 12.46 16.93
C LEU A 264 -5.35 11.23 17.68
N ALA A 265 -4.04 11.12 17.87
CA ALA A 265 -3.44 10.03 18.64
C ALA A 265 -3.84 10.06 20.11
N ALA A 266 -3.90 11.25 20.72
CA ALA A 266 -4.37 11.43 22.07
C ALA A 266 -5.85 11.06 22.22
N TRP A 267 -6.69 11.46 21.27
CA TRP A 267 -8.10 11.09 21.24
C TRP A 267 -8.28 9.58 21.13
N LEU A 268 -7.60 8.91 20.19
CA LEU A 268 -7.62 7.44 20.06
C LEU A 268 -7.22 6.75 21.36
N THR A 269 -6.13 7.19 22.00
CA THR A 269 -5.66 6.66 23.29
C THR A 269 -6.70 6.86 24.40
N SER A 270 -7.52 7.92 24.35
CA SER A 270 -8.54 8.19 25.35
C SER A 270 -9.78 7.31 25.24
N ILE A 271 -10.10 6.83 24.03
CA ILE A 271 -11.33 6.04 23.78
C ILE A 271 -11.07 4.55 23.58
N ARG A 272 -9.80 4.16 23.39
CA ARG A 272 -9.43 2.75 23.17
C ARG A 272 -8.53 2.21 24.28
N PRO A 273 -8.58 0.88 24.57
CA PRO A 273 -7.86 0.28 25.70
C PRO A 273 -6.34 0.21 25.47
N THR A 274 -5.88 0.49 24.26
CA THR A 274 -4.47 0.42 23.88
C THR A 274 -3.96 1.80 23.46
N PRO A 275 -2.67 2.10 23.67
CA PRO A 275 -2.10 3.37 23.24
C PRO A 275 -2.15 3.50 21.72
N CYS A 276 -2.14 4.74 21.23
CA CYS A 276 -2.02 5.03 19.82
C CYS A 276 -0.62 5.63 19.53
N HIS A 277 0.14 4.96 18.67
CA HIS A 277 1.45 5.39 18.23
C HIS A 277 1.34 6.25 16.97
N LEU A 278 2.11 7.33 16.91
CA LEU A 278 2.16 8.24 15.77
C LEU A 278 3.51 8.11 15.05
N VAL A 279 3.47 7.54 13.84
CA VAL A 279 4.63 7.45 12.95
C VAL A 279 4.55 8.53 11.89
N ARG A 280 5.59 9.38 11.81
CA ARG A 280 5.65 10.50 10.86
C ARG A 280 6.93 10.45 10.04
N HIS A 281 6.76 10.66 8.73
CA HIS A 281 7.87 10.81 7.83
C HIS A 281 7.57 11.93 6.83
N HIS A 282 8.56 12.81 6.59
CA HIS A 282 8.34 14.01 5.77
C HIS A 282 9.01 13.93 4.39
N HIS A 283 9.93 13.01 4.22
CA HIS A 283 10.63 12.85 2.96
C HIS A 283 9.86 11.94 2.00
N ARG A 284 9.91 12.26 0.72
CA ARG A 284 9.41 11.38 -0.34
C ARG A 284 10.56 10.56 -0.89
N SER A 285 10.42 9.24 -0.93
CA SER A 285 11.39 8.34 -1.58
C SER A 285 11.50 8.65 -3.08
N VAL A 286 10.38 9.11 -3.70
CA VAL A 286 10.37 9.57 -5.08
C VAL A 286 10.12 11.08 -5.09
N PRO A 287 11.12 11.91 -5.44
CA PRO A 287 10.95 13.36 -5.48
C PRO A 287 9.95 13.77 -6.57
N LEU A 288 9.08 14.72 -6.25
CA LEU A 288 8.19 15.35 -7.22
C LEU A 288 8.90 16.51 -7.91
N ARG A 289 8.71 16.61 -9.23
CA ARG A 289 9.17 17.73 -10.02
C ARG A 289 7.96 18.42 -10.66
N ALA A 290 7.87 19.72 -10.51
CA ALA A 290 6.80 20.51 -11.10
C ALA A 290 7.20 20.96 -12.52
N GLY A 291 6.38 20.64 -13.51
CA GLY A 291 6.55 21.07 -14.88
C GLY A 291 5.34 21.86 -15.38
N TYR A 292 5.55 22.80 -16.30
CA TYR A 292 4.52 23.51 -17.05
C TYR A 292 4.37 22.85 -18.42
N LEU A 293 3.18 22.35 -18.72
CA LEU A 293 2.83 21.79 -20.01
C LEU A 293 1.97 22.79 -20.78
N HIS A 294 2.52 23.36 -21.86
CA HIS A 294 1.80 24.24 -22.75
C HIS A 294 0.84 23.43 -23.67
N PRO A 295 -0.33 23.97 -24.09
CA PRO A 295 -1.28 23.25 -24.96
C PRO A 295 -0.70 22.75 -26.29
N ASN A 296 0.37 23.34 -26.81
CA ASN A 296 1.08 22.86 -27.99
C ASN A 296 2.00 21.64 -27.74
N GLY A 297 1.96 21.04 -26.52
CA GLY A 297 2.74 19.87 -26.13
C GLY A 297 4.16 20.18 -25.62
N ARG A 298 4.57 21.46 -25.54
CA ARG A 298 5.88 21.83 -24.97
C ARG A 298 5.87 21.74 -23.45
N LEU A 299 6.82 20.99 -22.89
CA LEU A 299 7.04 20.85 -21.48
C LEU A 299 8.28 21.65 -21.04
N SER A 300 8.17 22.37 -19.96
CA SER A 300 9.28 23.07 -19.31
C SER A 300 9.27 22.84 -17.79
N PRO A 301 10.44 22.79 -17.10
CA PRO A 301 10.46 22.89 -15.64
C PRO A 301 9.71 24.14 -15.18
N LEU A 302 8.88 24.00 -14.12
CA LEU A 302 8.14 25.15 -13.58
C LEU A 302 9.05 26.04 -12.73
N PHE A 303 9.97 25.44 -11.99
CA PHE A 303 10.89 26.15 -11.12
C PHE A 303 12.35 25.83 -11.42
N ARG A 304 13.24 26.77 -11.12
CA ARG A 304 14.68 26.54 -11.01
C ARG A 304 15.16 26.97 -9.62
N THR A 305 16.18 26.28 -9.12
CA THR A 305 16.82 26.65 -7.87
C THR A 305 17.91 27.67 -8.14
N VAL A 306 17.89 28.77 -7.43
CA VAL A 306 18.92 29.80 -7.48
C VAL A 306 19.63 29.86 -6.13
N ALA A 307 20.95 29.70 -6.15
CA ALA A 307 21.77 29.89 -4.96
C ALA A 307 21.81 31.36 -4.59
N MET A 308 21.48 31.70 -3.35
CA MET A 308 21.50 33.07 -2.81
C MET A 308 22.33 33.12 -1.52
N PRO A 309 23.68 33.04 -1.60
CA PRO A 309 24.48 33.17 -0.40
C PRO A 309 24.36 34.59 0.21
N PRO A 310 24.23 34.72 1.53
CA PRO A 310 24.28 33.70 2.58
C PRO A 310 22.94 33.00 2.90
N SER A 311 21.88 33.27 2.14
CA SER A 311 20.54 32.70 2.33
C SER A 311 20.41 31.29 1.72
N PRO A 312 19.46 30.44 2.21
CA PRO A 312 19.19 29.14 1.59
C PRO A 312 18.72 29.33 0.13
N SER A 313 18.99 28.30 -0.69
CA SER A 313 18.57 28.28 -2.10
C SER A 313 17.06 28.52 -2.23
N GLN A 314 16.66 29.39 -3.16
CA GLN A 314 15.26 29.74 -3.39
C GLN A 314 14.78 29.16 -4.72
N ALA A 315 13.56 28.62 -4.74
CA ALA A 315 12.88 28.21 -5.95
C ALA A 315 12.25 29.45 -6.62
N VAL A 316 12.67 29.71 -7.87
CA VAL A 316 12.11 30.80 -8.69
C VAL A 316 11.51 30.21 -9.97
N LEU A 317 10.54 30.91 -10.56
CA LEU A 317 9.94 30.48 -11.82
C LEU A 317 11.00 30.34 -12.91
N HIS A 318 10.90 29.23 -13.66
CA HIS A 318 11.78 28.98 -14.79
C HIS A 318 11.48 29.97 -15.93
N PRO A 319 12.48 30.61 -16.56
CA PRO A 319 12.25 31.60 -17.62
C PRO A 319 11.43 31.06 -18.79
N GLU A 320 11.69 29.81 -19.21
CA GLU A 320 10.95 29.16 -20.28
C GLU A 320 9.47 28.91 -19.91
N ALA A 321 9.19 28.48 -18.68
CA ALA A 321 7.82 28.32 -18.20
C ALA A 321 7.08 29.65 -18.22
N LYS A 322 7.73 30.74 -17.78
CA LYS A 322 7.18 32.08 -17.83
C LYS A 322 6.87 32.51 -19.29
N ARG A 323 7.80 32.26 -20.21
CA ARG A 323 7.62 32.58 -21.62
C ARG A 323 6.45 31.79 -22.24
N LEU A 324 6.37 30.50 -22.01
CA LEU A 324 5.28 29.64 -22.49
C LEU A 324 3.93 30.07 -21.91
N PHE A 325 3.89 30.48 -20.64
CA PHE A 325 2.67 31.00 -20.02
C PHE A 325 2.22 32.32 -20.66
N THR A 326 3.14 33.26 -20.90
CA THR A 326 2.82 34.54 -21.61
C THR A 326 2.30 34.26 -23.03
N MET A 327 2.90 33.34 -23.77
CA MET A 327 2.39 32.94 -25.09
C MET A 327 0.96 32.41 -25.02
N PHE A 328 0.67 31.57 -24.02
CA PHE A 328 -0.68 31.04 -23.82
C PHE A 328 -1.70 32.15 -23.50
N GLU A 329 -1.33 33.13 -22.67
CA GLU A 329 -2.19 34.27 -22.36
C GLU A 329 -2.46 35.12 -23.61
N GLU A 330 -1.45 35.39 -24.40
CA GLU A 330 -1.59 36.17 -25.64
C GLU A 330 -2.52 35.43 -26.64
N ASP A 331 -2.29 34.16 -26.89
CA ASP A 331 -3.14 33.34 -27.78
C ASP A 331 -4.60 33.29 -27.30
N THR A 332 -4.82 33.21 -25.96
CA THR A 332 -6.17 33.15 -25.37
C THR A 332 -6.89 34.49 -25.44
N LEU A 333 -6.17 35.61 -25.30
CA LEU A 333 -6.72 36.95 -25.43
C LEU A 333 -7.09 37.29 -26.88
N TYR A 334 -6.31 36.83 -27.88
CA TYR A 334 -6.62 37.03 -29.30
C TYR A 334 -7.87 36.24 -29.71
N THR A 335 -8.05 35.03 -29.26
CA THR A 335 -9.24 34.20 -29.55
C THR A 335 -10.53 34.76 -28.95
N ARG A 336 -10.46 35.50 -27.83
CA ARG A 336 -11.63 36.16 -27.23
C ARG A 336 -12.02 37.50 -27.91
N ARG A 337 -11.13 38.10 -28.70
CA ARG A 337 -11.41 39.35 -29.41
C ARG A 337 -11.91 39.15 -30.86
N SER A 338 -11.81 37.94 -31.39
CA SER A 338 -12.25 37.59 -32.75
C SER A 338 -13.54 36.73 -32.77
N GLY A 339 -14.26 36.59 -31.70
CA GLY A 339 -15.61 36.00 -31.58
C GLY A 339 -16.54 37.04 -30.97
#